data_908a396876bfab10513d576ddbf6b616
#
_entry.id   908a396876bfab10513d576ddbf6b616
#
_cell.length_a   1.000
_cell.length_b   1.000
_cell.length_c   1.000
_cell.angle_alpha   90.00
_cell.angle_beta   90.00
_cell.angle_gamma   90.00
#
_symmetry.space_group_name_H-M   'P 1'
#
loop_
_entity.id
_entity.type
_entity.pdbx_description
1 polymer ?
#
loop_
_entity_poly.entity_id
_entity_poly.type
_entity_poly.pdbx_seq_one_letter_code
_entity_poly.pdbx_strand_id
1 'polypeptide(L)'
;ATDHGRALTDLVAQALTHTNQIDHVVVGMGPGPFTGLRVGITFARTFALARNIPVTGVCSLDAISIAEEDYVVATDARRKEIYWARYQAGVRVDGPHVDKPADVANYIIGNYPDALSLVQQADRQSVTEPIYLRRPDAVPTAERS
;
A
#
# COMPACT_ATOMS: atom_id res chain seq x y z
N ALA A 1 6.77 -18.40 -9.01
CA ALA A 1 7.05 -17.19 -8.20
C ALA A 1 6.97 -15.98 -9.11
N THR A 2 6.05 -15.09 -8.82
CA THR A 2 5.90 -13.85 -9.58
C THR A 2 7.11 -12.99 -9.29
N ASP A 3 7.89 -12.67 -10.31
CA ASP A 3 9.09 -11.84 -10.17
C ASP A 3 8.69 -10.36 -10.07
N HIS A 4 8.12 -9.98 -8.92
CA HIS A 4 7.64 -8.62 -8.65
C HIS A 4 8.77 -7.58 -8.77
N GLY A 5 9.99 -7.94 -8.35
CA GLY A 5 11.13 -7.04 -8.42
C GLY A 5 11.51 -6.72 -9.86
N ARG A 6 11.54 -7.72 -10.72
CA ARG A 6 11.86 -7.55 -12.15
C ARG A 6 10.79 -6.74 -12.87
N ALA A 7 9.52 -7.08 -12.65
CA ALA A 7 8.39 -6.35 -13.26
C ALA A 7 8.38 -4.87 -12.85
N LEU A 8 8.62 -4.57 -11.58
CA LEU A 8 8.71 -3.19 -11.09
C LEU A 8 9.88 -2.44 -11.72
N THR A 9 11.05 -3.07 -11.81
CA THR A 9 12.23 -2.46 -12.44
C THR A 9 11.98 -2.12 -13.90
N ASP A 10 11.37 -3.04 -14.65
CA ASP A 10 11.04 -2.83 -16.06
C ASP A 10 10.02 -1.69 -16.26
N LEU A 11 8.99 -1.61 -15.41
CA LEU A 11 8.01 -0.53 -15.43
C LEU A 11 8.63 0.83 -15.11
N VAL A 12 9.51 0.91 -14.12
CA VAL A 12 10.21 2.15 -13.77
C VAL A 12 11.16 2.56 -14.89
N ALA A 13 11.89 1.62 -15.49
CA ALA A 13 12.74 1.90 -16.65
C ALA A 13 11.94 2.48 -17.82
N GLN A 14 10.76 1.95 -18.11
CA GLN A 14 9.84 2.52 -19.11
C GLN A 14 9.39 3.93 -18.75
N ALA A 15 9.00 4.17 -17.49
CA ALA A 15 8.58 5.49 -17.04
C ALA A 15 9.70 6.53 -17.19
N LEU A 16 10.95 6.15 -16.92
CA LEU A 16 12.13 7.02 -17.05
C LEU A 16 12.49 7.35 -18.50
N THR A 17 11.94 6.65 -19.48
CA THR A 17 12.09 7.06 -20.90
C THR A 17 11.30 8.32 -21.23
N HIS A 18 10.24 8.63 -20.45
CA HIS A 18 9.41 9.82 -20.64
C HIS A 18 9.92 11.02 -19.87
N THR A 19 10.55 10.82 -18.74
CA THR A 19 11.20 11.86 -17.93
C THR A 19 12.25 11.26 -17.02
N ASN A 20 13.36 11.96 -16.83
CA ASN A 20 14.37 11.65 -15.82
C ASN A 20 14.42 12.68 -14.69
N GLN A 21 13.55 13.69 -14.75
CA GLN A 21 13.40 14.71 -13.70
C GLN A 21 12.40 14.21 -12.65
N ILE A 22 12.93 13.45 -11.70
CA ILE A 22 12.19 12.93 -10.55
C ILE A 22 12.73 13.62 -9.31
N ASP A 23 11.88 14.30 -8.57
CA ASP A 23 12.21 15.06 -7.38
C ASP A 23 11.60 14.50 -6.09
N HIS A 24 10.69 13.53 -6.20
CA HIS A 24 10.03 12.91 -5.06
C HIS A 24 9.52 11.50 -5.41
N VAL A 25 9.57 10.59 -4.45
CA VAL A 25 8.98 9.25 -4.56
C VAL A 25 7.86 9.12 -3.52
N VAL A 26 6.70 8.65 -3.96
CA VAL A 26 5.59 8.28 -3.07
C VAL A 26 5.35 6.79 -3.18
N VAL A 27 5.20 6.11 -2.05
CA VAL A 27 5.06 4.65 -2.00
C VAL A 27 3.93 4.21 -1.08
N GLY A 28 3.15 3.23 -1.53
CA GLY A 28 2.16 2.55 -0.69
C GLY A 28 2.85 1.72 0.39
N MET A 29 2.52 1.98 1.63
CA MET A 29 3.10 1.33 2.81
C MET A 29 2.26 0.18 3.34
N GLY A 30 1.24 -0.22 2.62
CA GLY A 30 0.29 -1.25 3.04
C GLY A 30 -0.98 -0.66 3.67
N PRO A 31 -1.88 -1.53 4.14
CA PRO A 31 -1.74 -2.99 4.17
C PRO A 31 -1.79 -3.64 2.79
N GLY A 32 -1.20 -4.81 2.66
CA GLY A 32 -1.12 -5.54 1.39
C GLY A 32 -0.34 -6.85 1.50
N PRO A 33 -0.21 -7.59 0.39
CA PRO A 33 0.58 -8.82 0.36
C PRO A 33 2.02 -8.58 0.76
N PHE A 34 2.48 -9.29 1.78
CA PHE A 34 3.77 -9.04 2.46
C PHE A 34 4.97 -8.97 1.50
N THR A 35 5.10 -9.93 0.59
CA THR A 35 6.24 -9.99 -0.34
C THR A 35 6.23 -8.81 -1.32
N GLY A 36 5.09 -8.54 -1.97
CA GLY A 36 4.96 -7.43 -2.91
C GLY A 36 5.15 -6.08 -2.23
N LEU A 37 4.61 -5.92 -1.03
CA LEU A 37 4.75 -4.72 -0.23
C LEU A 37 6.22 -4.42 0.11
N ARG A 38 6.97 -5.42 0.57
CA ARG A 38 8.40 -5.28 0.86
C ARG A 38 9.23 -4.94 -0.37
N VAL A 39 8.95 -5.58 -1.50
CA VAL A 39 9.63 -5.28 -2.77
C VAL A 39 9.39 -3.82 -3.17
N GLY A 40 8.15 -3.35 -3.15
CA GLY A 40 7.80 -1.97 -3.50
C GLY A 40 8.46 -0.94 -2.58
N ILE A 41 8.39 -1.14 -1.27
CA ILE A 41 8.97 -0.22 -0.27
C ILE A 41 10.50 -0.18 -0.37
N THR A 42 11.15 -1.34 -0.48
CA THR A 42 12.61 -1.43 -0.61
C THR A 42 13.08 -0.75 -1.89
N PHE A 43 12.40 -1.00 -3.00
CA PHE A 43 12.70 -0.33 -4.27
C PHE A 43 12.57 1.19 -4.15
N ALA A 44 11.45 1.69 -3.63
CA ALA A 44 11.19 3.12 -3.49
C ALA A 44 12.24 3.82 -2.63
N ARG A 45 12.59 3.24 -1.48
CA ARG A 45 13.62 3.78 -0.57
C ARG A 45 15.01 3.77 -1.21
N THR A 46 15.39 2.68 -1.88
CA THR A 46 16.68 2.56 -2.55
C THR A 46 16.79 3.52 -3.73
N PHE A 47 15.75 3.62 -4.54
CA PHE A 47 15.69 4.55 -5.67
C PHE A 47 15.81 6.00 -5.23
N ALA A 48 15.06 6.40 -4.21
CA ALA A 48 15.11 7.75 -3.64
C ALA A 48 16.49 8.07 -3.05
N LEU A 49 17.07 7.12 -2.31
CA LEU A 49 18.41 7.27 -1.75
C LEU A 49 19.47 7.45 -2.83
N ALA A 50 19.44 6.61 -3.88
CA ALA A 50 20.41 6.68 -4.98
C ALA A 50 20.34 8.01 -5.74
N ARG A 51 19.18 8.65 -5.78
CA ARG A 51 18.95 9.95 -6.45
C ARG A 51 19.01 11.13 -5.49
N ASN A 52 19.21 10.90 -4.19
CA ASN A 52 19.18 11.93 -3.16
C ASN A 52 17.90 12.78 -3.19
N ILE A 53 16.75 12.11 -3.31
CA ILE A 53 15.41 12.70 -3.30
C ILE A 53 14.59 12.15 -2.15
N PRO A 54 13.57 12.89 -1.66
CA PRO A 54 12.72 12.41 -0.57
C PRO A 54 11.81 11.27 -1.01
N VAL A 55 11.44 10.42 -0.03
CA VAL A 55 10.41 9.40 -0.18
C VAL A 55 9.33 9.59 0.89
N THR A 56 8.07 9.54 0.49
CA THR A 56 6.92 9.63 1.39
C THR A 56 6.10 8.34 1.31
N GLY A 57 5.81 7.76 2.47
CA GLY A 57 4.92 6.61 2.59
C GLY A 57 3.47 7.03 2.76
N VAL A 58 2.55 6.28 2.17
CA VAL A 58 1.11 6.48 2.27
C VAL A 58 0.43 5.14 2.57
N CYS A 59 -0.58 5.13 3.44
CA CYS A 59 -1.41 3.94 3.62
C CYS A 59 -2.06 3.56 2.28
N SER A 60 -1.90 2.33 1.84
CA SER A 60 -2.38 1.88 0.52
C SER A 60 -3.89 2.03 0.34
N LEU A 61 -4.66 1.89 1.41
CA LEU A 61 -6.12 2.08 1.37
C LEU A 61 -6.50 3.55 1.14
N ASP A 62 -5.68 4.51 1.58
CA ASP A 62 -5.92 5.95 1.39
C ASP A 62 -5.85 6.35 -0.10
N ALA A 63 -5.18 5.54 -0.90
CA ALA A 63 -5.04 5.74 -2.35
C ALA A 63 -6.16 5.11 -3.19
N ILE A 64 -7.21 4.59 -2.55
CA ILE A 64 -8.41 4.10 -3.23
C ILE A 64 -9.43 5.23 -3.28
N SER A 65 -9.64 5.78 -4.47
CA SER A 65 -10.57 6.89 -4.66
C SER A 65 -12.02 6.41 -4.70
N ILE A 66 -12.85 6.96 -3.82
CA ILE A 66 -14.30 6.71 -3.74
C ILE A 66 -15.02 8.06 -3.78
N ALA A 67 -16.12 8.13 -4.52
CA ALA A 67 -16.87 9.37 -4.70
C ALA A 67 -17.79 9.74 -3.52
N GLU A 68 -17.96 8.84 -2.56
CA GLU A 68 -18.81 9.05 -1.39
C GLU A 68 -18.09 9.86 -0.31
N GLU A 69 -18.84 10.57 0.52
CA GLU A 69 -18.28 11.38 1.61
C GLU A 69 -17.93 10.54 2.84
N ASP A 70 -18.77 9.57 3.18
CA ASP A 70 -18.59 8.63 4.30
C ASP A 70 -18.64 7.20 3.77
N TYR A 71 -17.52 6.49 3.86
CA TYR A 71 -17.40 5.15 3.30
C TYR A 71 -16.40 4.27 4.05
N VAL A 72 -16.55 2.97 3.87
CA VAL A 72 -15.58 1.95 4.28
C VAL A 72 -15.02 1.32 3.01
N VAL A 73 -13.72 1.35 2.83
CA VAL A 73 -13.05 0.67 1.73
C VAL A 73 -12.39 -0.60 2.22
N ALA A 74 -12.41 -1.64 1.41
CA ALA A 74 -11.77 -2.91 1.74
C ALA A 74 -11.01 -3.49 0.55
N THR A 75 -9.97 -4.24 0.84
CA THR A 75 -9.22 -5.07 -0.11
C THR A 75 -9.06 -6.49 0.43
N ASP A 76 -8.86 -7.46 -0.47
CA ASP A 76 -8.65 -8.85 -0.08
C ASP A 76 -7.37 -9.00 0.75
N ALA A 77 -7.51 -9.57 1.95
CA ALA A 77 -6.38 -9.87 2.83
C ALA A 77 -5.97 -11.34 2.81
N ARG A 78 -6.50 -12.14 1.86
CA ARG A 78 -6.37 -13.60 1.83
C ARG A 78 -7.03 -14.27 3.05
N ARG A 79 -7.05 -15.60 3.09
CA ARG A 79 -7.57 -16.41 4.22
C ARG A 79 -9.00 -16.07 4.63
N LYS A 80 -9.83 -15.61 3.68
CA LYS A 80 -11.22 -15.17 3.89
C LYS A 80 -11.33 -13.97 4.84
N GLU A 81 -10.35 -13.06 4.78
CA GLU A 81 -10.32 -11.79 5.51
C GLU A 81 -10.12 -10.62 4.56
N ILE A 82 -10.40 -9.43 5.06
CA ILE A 82 -10.24 -8.17 4.33
C ILE A 82 -9.38 -7.19 5.15
N TYR A 83 -8.56 -6.41 4.46
CA TYR A 83 -8.03 -5.16 4.98
C TYR A 83 -9.06 -4.08 4.76
N TRP A 84 -9.36 -3.26 5.75
CA TRP A 84 -10.35 -2.22 5.62
C TRP A 84 -9.99 -0.96 6.41
N ALA A 85 -10.56 0.17 5.99
CA ALA A 85 -10.49 1.43 6.70
C ALA A 85 -11.72 2.26 6.42
N ARG A 86 -12.08 3.14 7.38
CA ARG A 86 -13.21 4.06 7.26
C ARG A 86 -12.73 5.47 6.99
N TYR A 87 -13.46 6.15 6.14
CA TYR A 87 -13.17 7.50 5.69
C TYR A 87 -14.34 8.43 5.88
N GLN A 88 -14.05 9.68 6.20
CA GLN A 88 -14.98 10.80 6.20
C GLN A 88 -14.34 11.98 5.47
N ALA A 89 -15.04 12.53 4.49
CA ALA A 89 -14.55 13.63 3.65
C ALA A 89 -13.13 13.38 3.08
N GLY A 90 -12.87 12.13 2.68
CA GLY A 90 -11.57 11.69 2.13
C GLY A 90 -10.44 11.52 3.14
N VAL A 91 -10.73 11.66 4.43
CA VAL A 91 -9.76 11.47 5.53
C VAL A 91 -10.05 10.15 6.24
N ARG A 92 -9.01 9.33 6.45
CA ARG A 92 -9.15 8.10 7.21
C ARG A 92 -9.40 8.40 8.68
N VAL A 93 -10.53 7.94 9.20
CA VAL A 93 -10.96 8.16 10.59
C VAL A 93 -10.87 6.90 11.45
N ASP A 94 -10.77 5.71 10.83
CA ASP A 94 -10.60 4.45 11.52
C ASP A 94 -9.81 3.46 10.64
N GLY A 95 -8.92 2.68 11.25
CA GLY A 95 -8.08 1.69 10.58
C GLY A 95 -6.71 2.23 10.13
N PRO A 96 -5.98 1.41 9.36
CA PRO A 96 -6.42 0.17 8.73
C PRO A 96 -6.50 -1.01 9.70
N HIS A 97 -7.43 -1.92 9.44
CA HIS A 97 -7.68 -3.15 10.19
C HIS A 97 -7.68 -4.37 9.27
N VAL A 98 -7.64 -5.56 9.88
CA VAL A 98 -7.86 -6.84 9.19
C VAL A 98 -8.91 -7.62 9.96
N ASP A 99 -10.01 -7.99 9.31
CA ASP A 99 -11.12 -8.71 9.92
C ASP A 99 -11.79 -9.63 8.88
N LYS A 100 -12.74 -10.45 9.36
CA LYS A 100 -13.59 -11.23 8.48
C LYS A 100 -14.63 -10.33 7.82
N PRO A 101 -15.02 -10.58 6.57
CA PRO A 101 -16.03 -9.78 5.87
C PRO A 101 -17.35 -9.65 6.64
N ALA A 102 -17.75 -10.67 7.40
CA ALA A 102 -18.97 -10.67 8.18
C ALA A 102 -18.95 -9.69 9.38
N ASP A 103 -17.75 -9.29 9.82
CA ASP A 103 -17.58 -8.40 10.98
C ASP A 103 -17.52 -6.91 10.57
N VAL A 104 -17.50 -6.63 9.27
CA VAL A 104 -17.39 -5.27 8.72
C VAL A 104 -18.63 -4.93 7.90
N ALA A 105 -19.33 -3.88 8.31
CA ALA A 105 -20.56 -3.46 7.63
C ALA A 105 -20.29 -2.49 6.46
N ASN A 106 -21.09 -2.61 5.40
CA ASN A 106 -21.19 -1.61 4.32
C ASN A 106 -19.87 -1.20 3.68
N TYR A 107 -18.95 -2.14 3.47
CA TYR A 107 -17.67 -1.85 2.80
C TYR A 107 -17.77 -1.95 1.28
N ILE A 108 -16.96 -1.15 0.61
CA ILE A 108 -16.75 -1.15 -0.85
C ILE A 108 -15.48 -1.95 -1.13
N ILE A 109 -15.59 -2.98 -1.97
CA ILE A 109 -14.48 -3.84 -2.36
C ILE A 109 -14.38 -3.93 -3.89
N GLY A 110 -13.19 -4.26 -4.41
CA GLY A 110 -12.95 -4.38 -5.85
C GLY A 110 -12.29 -3.15 -6.47
N ASN A 111 -12.12 -2.09 -5.69
CA ASN A 111 -11.29 -0.95 -6.07
C ASN A 111 -9.85 -1.16 -5.61
N TYR A 112 -8.90 -0.56 -6.31
CA TYR A 112 -7.47 -0.69 -6.04
C TYR A 112 -6.82 0.67 -5.86
N PRO A 113 -5.73 0.74 -5.08
CA PRO A 113 -4.90 1.94 -5.00
C PRO A 113 -4.39 2.33 -6.40
N ASP A 114 -4.44 3.61 -6.70
CA ASP A 114 -3.84 4.15 -7.92
C ASP A 114 -2.73 5.16 -7.61
N ALA A 115 -1.81 5.31 -8.54
CA ALA A 115 -0.61 6.13 -8.34
C ALA A 115 -0.92 7.62 -8.15
N LEU A 116 -1.93 8.15 -8.86
CA LEU A 116 -2.30 9.56 -8.74
C LEU A 116 -2.91 9.86 -7.37
N SER A 117 -3.84 9.02 -6.93
CA SER A 117 -4.43 9.13 -5.58
C SER A 117 -3.37 9.00 -4.50
N LEU A 118 -2.38 8.12 -4.68
CA LEU A 118 -1.26 7.96 -3.75
C LEU A 118 -0.48 9.27 -3.58
N VAL A 119 -0.14 9.92 -4.68
CA VAL A 119 0.57 11.21 -4.66
C VAL A 119 -0.27 12.29 -3.98
N GLN A 120 -1.57 12.35 -4.24
CA GLN A 120 -2.48 13.31 -3.61
C GLN A 120 -2.59 13.14 -2.08
N GLN A 121 -2.39 11.93 -1.57
CA GLN A 121 -2.43 11.65 -0.13
C GLN A 121 -1.11 11.94 0.59
N ALA A 122 0.00 12.05 -0.12
CA ALA A 122 1.33 12.23 0.48
C ALA A 122 1.42 13.44 1.42
N ASP A 123 0.74 14.53 1.09
CA ASP A 123 0.72 15.76 1.88
C ASP A 123 -0.36 15.76 2.97
N ARG A 124 -1.26 14.78 2.96
CA ARG A 124 -2.41 14.73 3.87
C ARG A 124 -2.22 13.75 5.02
N GLN A 125 -1.87 12.51 4.70
CA GLN A 125 -1.77 11.41 5.66
C GLN A 125 -0.57 10.52 5.34
N SER A 126 0.64 11.02 5.60
CA SER A 126 1.86 10.24 5.42
C SER A 126 2.08 9.24 6.56
N VAL A 127 2.74 8.12 6.25
CA VAL A 127 3.17 7.11 7.21
C VAL A 127 4.66 6.81 7.00
N THR A 128 5.37 6.60 8.09
CA THR A 128 6.84 6.40 8.06
C THR A 128 7.23 4.93 8.06
N GLU A 129 6.38 4.06 8.61
CA GLU A 129 6.66 2.64 8.75
C GLU A 129 5.69 1.79 7.92
N PRO A 130 6.15 0.63 7.41
CA PRO A 130 5.28 -0.32 6.73
C PRO A 130 4.15 -0.80 7.62
N ILE A 131 2.96 -0.90 7.07
CA ILE A 131 1.75 -1.35 7.78
C ILE A 131 1.59 -2.86 7.56
N TYR A 132 2.13 -3.64 8.47
CA TYR A 132 1.99 -5.09 8.49
C TYR A 132 0.91 -5.50 9.48
N LEU A 133 -0.31 -5.69 9.01
CA LEU A 133 -1.44 -6.14 9.85
C LEU A 133 -1.41 -7.64 10.13
N ARG A 134 -0.56 -8.37 9.42
CA ARG A 134 -0.28 -9.79 9.64
C ARG A 134 1.20 -10.06 9.71
N ARG A 135 1.57 -11.02 10.55
CA ARG A 135 2.92 -11.57 10.55
C ARG A 135 3.14 -12.45 9.30
N PRO A 136 4.37 -12.55 8.78
CA PRO A 136 4.70 -13.55 7.77
C PRO A 136 4.28 -14.94 8.21
N ASP A 137 3.86 -15.79 7.26
CA ASP A 137 3.46 -17.18 7.54
C ASP A 137 4.63 -18.11 7.91
N ALA A 138 5.86 -17.59 7.91
CA ALA A 138 7.05 -18.32 8.31
C ALA A 138 7.07 -18.52 9.84
N VAL A 139 6.75 -19.71 10.28
CA VAL A 139 6.97 -20.14 11.65
C VAL A 139 8.46 -20.47 11.81
N PRO A 140 9.18 -19.90 12.78
CA PRO A 140 10.55 -20.28 13.07
C PRO A 140 10.67 -21.79 13.30
N THR A 141 11.74 -22.39 12.84
CA THR A 141 11.95 -23.86 12.93
C THR A 141 11.88 -24.38 14.38
N ALA A 142 12.18 -23.55 15.36
CA ALA A 142 12.10 -23.89 16.77
C ALA A 142 10.66 -24.07 17.30
N GLU A 143 9.66 -23.57 16.60
CA GLU A 143 8.25 -23.70 17.00
C GLU A 143 7.49 -24.78 16.21
N ARG A 144 8.20 -25.56 15.39
CA ARG A 144 7.63 -26.64 14.57
C ARG A 144 7.67 -28.03 15.22
N SER A 145 7.88 -28.12 16.51
CA SER A 145 7.84 -29.37 17.28
C SER A 145 6.42 -29.75 17.68
#